data_7953e31b1e3b2f7c99aa0c99bc4242a3
#
_entry.id   7953e31b1e3b2f7c99aa0c99bc4242a3
#
_cell.length_a   1.000
_cell.length_b   1.000
_cell.length_c   1.000
_cell.angle_alpha   90.00
_cell.angle_beta   90.00
_cell.angle_gamma   90.00
#
_symmetry.space_group_name_H-M   'P 1'
#
loop_
_entity.id
_entity.type
_entity.pdbx_description
1 polymer ?
#
loop_
_entity_poly.entity_id
_entity_poly.type
_entity_poly.pdbx_seq_one_letter_code
_entity_poly.pdbx_strand_id
1 'polypeptide(L)'
;MNIEEFDYDLPESLIAQTPLKDRDHSRLLVMDRETGEMKHLHFKDIIEYFRPGDTLVLNDTRVMPARLFGLKEETGAKVEMLMLTQIEGNDWEVLLKPAKRIKVGNKLNFGNGKIIAECIKEMDQGGGIMRLHYEGILQERLDELGEMPLPPYIKERLDDPDRYQTVYAKESGSAAAPTAGLHFTDELLTEIKNKGVNIAFVTLHVGLGTFRPVSVDDVNDHEMHSEYYQMTQETADLLNDTKSKGHRIISVGTTSTRTLETIRRDHDKFVETSGWTNIFIYPGFDFKAIDGQITNFHLPKSTLVMLVSAFSTRENVLNAYKTAVNLEYRFFSFGDAMLII
;
A
#
# COMPACT_ATOMS: atom_id res chain seq x y z
N MET A 1 -11.87 -2.76 21.99
CA MET A 1 -11.40 -3.94 21.23
C MET A 1 -9.90 -4.00 21.37
N ASN A 2 -9.38 -5.13 21.87
CA ASN A 2 -7.95 -5.26 22.14
C ASN A 2 -7.20 -5.69 20.85
N ILE A 3 -6.03 -5.11 20.63
CA ILE A 3 -5.15 -5.46 19.50
C ILE A 3 -4.72 -6.93 19.53
N GLU A 4 -4.54 -7.50 20.71
CA GLU A 4 -4.20 -8.92 20.90
C GLU A 4 -5.25 -9.88 20.26
N GLU A 5 -6.48 -9.41 20.06
CA GLU A 5 -7.52 -10.19 19.40
C GLU A 5 -7.24 -10.44 17.91
N PHE A 6 -6.27 -9.73 17.32
CA PHE A 6 -5.83 -9.87 15.92
C PHE A 6 -4.45 -10.52 15.81
N ASP A 7 -4.02 -11.18 16.88
CA ASP A 7 -2.76 -11.92 16.90
C ASP A 7 -2.94 -13.32 16.30
N TYR A 8 -1.90 -13.79 15.64
CA TYR A 8 -1.76 -15.15 15.17
C TYR A 8 -0.28 -15.50 15.04
N ASP A 9 0.06 -16.78 15.14
CA ASP A 9 1.44 -17.23 15.02
C ASP A 9 1.87 -17.22 13.53
N LEU A 10 2.87 -16.39 13.22
CA LEU A 10 3.43 -16.27 11.88
C LEU A 10 4.94 -16.59 11.94
N PRO A 11 5.37 -17.75 11.44
CA PRO A 11 6.78 -18.04 11.28
C PRO A 11 7.49 -17.05 10.37
N GLU A 12 8.62 -16.49 10.79
CA GLU A 12 9.40 -15.51 10.00
C GLU A 12 9.79 -16.07 8.62
N SER A 13 9.99 -17.40 8.50
CA SER A 13 10.29 -18.07 7.25
C SER A 13 9.22 -17.96 6.17
N LEU A 14 7.97 -17.67 6.55
CA LEU A 14 6.87 -17.47 5.59
C LEU A 14 6.78 -16.05 5.05
N ILE A 15 7.53 -15.10 5.62
CA ILE A 15 7.59 -13.72 5.12
C ILE A 15 8.43 -13.69 3.84
N ALA A 16 7.79 -13.47 2.71
CA ALA A 16 8.44 -13.50 1.41
C ALA A 16 9.46 -12.38 1.25
N GLN A 17 10.71 -12.75 0.96
CA GLN A 17 11.82 -11.80 0.77
C GLN A 17 11.98 -11.37 -0.69
N THR A 18 11.59 -12.24 -1.63
CA THR A 18 11.71 -12.01 -3.08
C THR A 18 10.40 -12.30 -3.79
N PRO A 19 10.10 -11.60 -4.89
CA PRO A 19 8.94 -11.90 -5.73
C PRO A 19 9.13 -13.25 -6.47
N LEU A 20 8.02 -13.89 -6.82
CA LEU A 20 8.05 -15.01 -7.75
C LEU A 20 8.46 -14.52 -9.15
N LYS A 21 9.02 -15.40 -9.97
CA LYS A 21 9.39 -15.06 -11.35
C LYS A 21 8.18 -14.53 -12.12
N ASP A 22 7.08 -15.27 -12.09
CA ASP A 22 5.82 -14.91 -12.75
C ASP A 22 4.83 -14.41 -11.70
N ARG A 23 4.33 -13.17 -11.87
CA ARG A 23 3.51 -12.46 -10.87
C ARG A 23 2.22 -13.19 -10.53
N ASP A 24 1.54 -13.72 -11.55
CA ASP A 24 0.22 -14.39 -11.46
C ASP A 24 0.30 -15.88 -11.07
N HIS A 25 1.51 -16.38 -10.84
CA HIS A 25 1.74 -17.75 -10.33
C HIS A 25 1.75 -17.85 -8.80
N SER A 26 1.57 -16.74 -8.07
CA SER A 26 1.32 -16.77 -6.63
C SER A 26 0.08 -17.59 -6.32
N ARG A 27 0.01 -18.16 -5.11
CA ARG A 27 -1.20 -18.84 -4.67
C ARG A 27 -2.30 -17.82 -4.35
N LEU A 28 -3.53 -18.28 -4.51
CA LEU A 28 -4.73 -17.53 -4.20
C LEU A 28 -5.59 -18.33 -3.22
N LEU A 29 -5.84 -17.77 -2.04
CA LEU A 29 -6.86 -18.26 -1.14
C LEU A 29 -8.15 -17.47 -1.41
N VAL A 30 -9.18 -18.14 -1.90
CA VAL A 30 -10.50 -17.56 -2.05
C VAL A 30 -11.32 -17.91 -0.83
N MET A 31 -11.89 -16.90 -0.16
CA MET A 31 -12.74 -17.07 1.01
C MET A 31 -14.12 -16.46 0.74
N ASP A 32 -15.14 -17.25 0.97
CA ASP A 32 -16.50 -16.73 1.02
C ASP A 32 -16.65 -15.77 2.21
N ARG A 33 -17.13 -14.57 1.92
CA ARG A 33 -17.21 -13.47 2.89
C ARG A 33 -18.06 -13.79 4.11
N GLU A 34 -19.16 -14.52 3.91
CA GLU A 34 -20.14 -14.79 4.94
C GLU A 34 -19.87 -16.10 5.70
N THR A 35 -19.58 -17.16 4.98
CA THR A 35 -19.41 -18.50 5.54
C THR A 35 -17.99 -18.81 6.00
N GLY A 36 -16.98 -18.11 5.44
CA GLY A 36 -15.57 -18.41 5.66
C GLY A 36 -15.07 -19.66 4.93
N GLU A 37 -15.88 -20.27 4.03
CA GLU A 37 -15.43 -21.39 3.21
C GLU A 37 -14.26 -20.97 2.31
N MET A 38 -13.26 -21.86 2.20
CA MET A 38 -12.03 -21.54 1.50
C MET A 38 -11.77 -22.47 0.31
N LYS A 39 -11.17 -21.90 -0.75
CA LYS A 39 -10.61 -22.62 -1.88
C LYS A 39 -9.17 -22.17 -2.13
N HIS A 40 -8.34 -23.09 -2.57
CA HIS A 40 -6.92 -22.84 -2.80
C HIS A 40 -6.62 -23.01 -4.29
N LEU A 41 -6.16 -21.93 -4.93
CA LEU A 41 -5.94 -21.78 -6.35
C LEU A 41 -4.60 -21.06 -6.62
N HIS A 42 -4.34 -20.70 -7.87
CA HIS A 42 -3.31 -19.74 -8.27
C HIS A 42 -3.94 -18.41 -8.68
N PHE A 43 -3.18 -17.32 -8.59
CA PHE A 43 -3.72 -15.99 -8.82
C PHE A 43 -4.33 -15.82 -10.23
N LYS A 44 -3.75 -16.44 -11.24
CA LYS A 44 -4.29 -16.44 -12.61
C LYS A 44 -5.73 -16.96 -12.70
N ASP A 45 -6.14 -17.83 -11.77
CA ASP A 45 -7.49 -18.42 -11.75
C ASP A 45 -8.53 -17.44 -11.21
N ILE A 46 -8.11 -16.26 -10.71
CA ILE A 46 -9.00 -15.25 -10.13
C ILE A 46 -10.09 -14.78 -11.11
N ILE A 47 -9.78 -14.84 -12.41
CA ILE A 47 -10.73 -14.47 -13.46
C ILE A 47 -12.04 -15.26 -13.40
N GLU A 48 -12.04 -16.47 -12.87
CA GLU A 48 -13.23 -17.30 -12.73
C GLU A 48 -14.28 -16.70 -11.77
N TYR A 49 -13.84 -15.85 -10.85
CA TYR A 49 -14.69 -15.21 -9.84
C TYR A 49 -15.30 -13.89 -10.30
N PHE A 50 -14.87 -13.35 -11.42
CA PHE A 50 -15.40 -12.11 -11.98
C PHE A 50 -16.56 -12.37 -12.93
N ARG A 51 -17.52 -11.46 -12.96
CA ARG A 51 -18.71 -11.49 -13.82
C ARG A 51 -18.67 -10.29 -14.78
N PRO A 52 -19.19 -10.43 -16.01
CA PRO A 52 -19.38 -9.28 -16.89
C PRO A 52 -20.15 -8.15 -16.18
N GLY A 53 -19.67 -6.92 -16.30
CA GLY A 53 -20.24 -5.75 -15.62
C GLY A 53 -19.62 -5.41 -14.27
N ASP A 54 -18.94 -6.36 -13.61
CA ASP A 54 -18.15 -6.03 -12.41
C ASP A 54 -17.11 -4.97 -12.72
N THR A 55 -16.70 -4.20 -11.71
CA THR A 55 -15.59 -3.24 -11.82
C THR A 55 -14.50 -3.58 -10.81
N LEU A 56 -13.30 -3.80 -11.32
CA LEU A 56 -12.08 -4.00 -10.55
C LEU A 56 -11.41 -2.64 -10.33
N VAL A 57 -11.15 -2.25 -9.09
CA VAL A 57 -10.54 -0.97 -8.74
C VAL A 57 -9.12 -1.16 -8.25
N LEU A 58 -8.18 -0.57 -8.96
CA LEU A 58 -6.74 -0.66 -8.76
C LEU A 58 -6.18 0.68 -8.27
N ASN A 59 -5.11 0.64 -7.47
CA ASN A 59 -4.37 1.83 -7.08
C ASN A 59 -3.18 2.02 -8.03
N ASP A 60 -3.21 3.07 -8.84
CA ASP A 60 -2.20 3.37 -9.87
C ASP A 60 -1.00 4.16 -9.38
N THR A 61 -0.85 4.29 -8.07
CA THR A 61 0.31 4.98 -7.48
C THR A 61 1.62 4.32 -7.90
N ARG A 62 2.63 5.17 -8.14
CA ARG A 62 4.00 4.75 -8.47
C ARG A 62 4.93 5.05 -7.30
N VAL A 63 5.71 4.06 -6.91
CA VAL A 63 6.74 4.24 -5.87
C VAL A 63 7.87 5.09 -6.43
N MET A 64 8.26 6.10 -5.66
CA MET A 64 9.43 6.92 -5.98
C MET A 64 10.70 6.24 -5.47
N PRO A 65 11.84 6.39 -6.16
CA PRO A 65 13.15 6.00 -5.63
C PRO A 65 13.59 7.00 -4.55
N ALA A 66 12.86 7.00 -3.44
CA ALA A 66 12.88 8.04 -2.43
C ALA A 66 13.92 7.82 -1.31
N ARG A 67 14.71 6.73 -1.37
CA ARG A 67 15.79 6.43 -0.43
C ARG A 67 17.11 6.96 -0.97
N LEU A 68 17.67 7.95 -0.31
CA LEU A 68 18.89 8.64 -0.72
C LEU A 68 20.03 8.38 0.27
N PHE A 69 21.22 8.14 -0.25
CA PHE A 69 22.46 8.02 0.53
C PHE A 69 23.39 9.17 0.23
N GLY A 70 23.84 9.84 1.27
CA GLY A 70 24.66 11.04 1.14
C GLY A 70 25.58 11.29 2.33
N LEU A 71 26.07 12.51 2.43
CA LEU A 71 26.99 12.93 3.47
C LEU A 71 26.48 14.20 4.14
N LYS A 72 26.65 14.29 5.46
CA LYS A 72 26.46 15.54 6.19
C LYS A 72 27.61 16.50 5.81
N GLU A 73 27.29 17.70 5.29
CA GLU A 73 28.30 18.63 4.75
C GLU A 73 29.35 19.00 5.77
N GLU A 74 28.96 19.29 7.01
CA GLU A 74 29.88 19.74 8.04
C GLU A 74 30.94 18.71 8.48
N THR A 75 30.57 17.42 8.45
CA THR A 75 31.38 16.37 9.07
C THR A 75 31.76 15.24 8.15
N GLY A 76 31.21 15.17 6.93
CA GLY A 76 31.39 14.05 6.00
C GLY A 76 30.77 12.75 6.50
N ALA A 77 29.96 12.77 7.55
CA ALA A 77 29.31 11.57 8.09
C ALA A 77 28.28 11.03 7.10
N LYS A 78 28.26 9.71 6.89
CA LYS A 78 27.28 9.05 6.04
C LYS A 78 25.88 9.19 6.64
N VAL A 79 24.93 9.49 5.78
CA VAL A 79 23.51 9.63 6.12
C VAL A 79 22.64 8.91 5.11
N GLU A 80 21.53 8.35 5.59
CA GLU A 80 20.44 7.86 4.78
C GLU A 80 19.23 8.78 5.02
N MET A 81 18.59 9.21 3.95
CA MET A 81 17.35 9.98 3.99
C MET A 81 16.29 9.26 3.16
N LEU A 82 15.15 8.99 3.76
CA LEU A 82 14.00 8.42 3.09
C LEU A 82 12.90 9.46 3.04
N MET A 83 12.56 9.91 1.84
CA MET A 83 11.48 10.86 1.60
C MET A 83 10.13 10.19 1.78
N LEU A 84 9.21 10.87 2.46
CA LEU A 84 7.89 10.34 2.79
C LEU A 84 6.78 11.13 2.09
N THR A 85 6.59 12.36 2.50
CA THR A 85 5.47 13.20 2.08
C THR A 85 5.95 14.62 1.79
N GLN A 86 5.55 15.16 0.67
CA GLN A 86 5.73 16.57 0.35
C GLN A 86 4.77 17.39 1.20
N ILE A 87 5.30 18.33 1.96
CA ILE A 87 4.50 19.21 2.83
C ILE A 87 4.05 20.44 2.06
N GLU A 88 5.02 21.20 1.56
CA GLU A 88 4.79 22.41 0.76
C GLU A 88 6.05 22.75 -0.04
N GLY A 89 5.90 23.12 -1.31
CA GLY A 89 7.03 23.49 -2.15
C GLY A 89 8.12 22.42 -2.17
N ASN A 90 9.32 22.76 -1.71
CA ASN A 90 10.44 21.83 -1.61
C ASN A 90 10.64 21.23 -0.20
N ASP A 91 9.69 21.41 0.70
CA ASP A 91 9.73 20.88 2.06
C ASP A 91 9.11 19.49 2.12
N TRP A 92 9.88 18.53 2.61
CA TRP A 92 9.49 17.13 2.68
C TRP A 92 9.62 16.57 4.09
N GLU A 93 8.61 15.84 4.52
CA GLU A 93 8.76 14.94 5.65
C GLU A 93 9.63 13.77 5.25
N VAL A 94 10.62 13.44 6.10
CA VAL A 94 11.60 12.38 5.82
C VAL A 94 11.89 11.56 7.07
N LEU A 95 12.42 10.34 6.88
CA LEU A 95 13.14 9.61 7.91
C LEU A 95 14.64 9.71 7.67
N LEU A 96 15.39 9.90 8.76
CA LEU A 96 16.84 10.10 8.73
C LEU A 96 17.57 9.01 9.52
N LYS A 97 18.71 8.56 9.01
CA LYS A 97 19.56 7.60 9.72
C LYS A 97 21.03 7.97 9.52
N PRO A 98 21.75 8.28 10.60
CA PRO A 98 21.33 8.40 12.01
C PRO A 98 20.66 9.75 12.31
N ALA A 99 19.40 9.73 12.71
CA ALA A 99 18.59 10.95 12.94
C ALA A 99 19.16 11.85 14.06
N LYS A 100 19.62 11.26 15.16
CA LYS A 100 20.12 12.00 16.34
C LYS A 100 21.25 12.98 16.04
N ARG A 101 21.95 12.80 14.90
CA ARG A 101 23.09 13.64 14.48
C ARG A 101 22.70 14.77 13.53
N ILE A 102 21.45 14.82 13.11
CA ILE A 102 20.92 15.83 12.19
C ILE A 102 20.12 16.84 13.01
N LYS A 103 20.54 18.11 12.96
CA LYS A 103 19.93 19.22 13.70
C LYS A 103 19.42 20.27 12.72
N VAL A 104 18.48 21.09 13.17
CA VAL A 104 18.00 22.23 12.37
C VAL A 104 19.18 23.05 11.85
N GLY A 105 19.15 23.40 10.55
CA GLY A 105 20.20 24.10 9.82
C GLY A 105 21.31 23.21 9.26
N ASN A 106 21.39 21.92 9.64
CA ASN A 106 22.36 21.02 9.02
C ASN A 106 21.98 20.72 7.57
N LYS A 107 23.00 20.59 6.71
CA LYS A 107 22.84 20.26 5.29
C LYS A 107 23.39 18.87 4.99
N LEU A 108 22.61 18.13 4.20
CA LEU A 108 22.95 16.81 3.70
C LEU A 108 23.16 16.90 2.19
N ASN A 109 24.25 16.34 1.71
CA ASN A 109 24.67 16.40 0.31
C ASN A 109 24.50 15.03 -0.35
N PHE A 110 23.73 14.99 -1.41
CA PHE A 110 23.45 13.79 -2.21
C PHE A 110 23.95 14.01 -3.64
N GLY A 111 24.65 13.01 -4.18
CA GLY A 111 25.13 13.04 -5.56
C GLY A 111 26.08 14.21 -5.88
N ASN A 112 27.00 14.55 -4.98
CA ASN A 112 27.95 15.65 -5.15
C ASN A 112 27.27 17.01 -5.43
N GLY A 113 26.23 17.33 -4.66
CA GLY A 113 25.53 18.61 -4.74
C GLY A 113 24.33 18.63 -5.67
N LYS A 114 23.94 17.50 -6.28
CA LYS A 114 22.75 17.43 -7.14
C LYS A 114 21.46 17.64 -6.34
N ILE A 115 21.42 17.16 -5.08
CA ILE A 115 20.41 17.50 -4.09
C ILE A 115 21.12 17.87 -2.80
N ILE A 116 20.80 19.05 -2.26
CA ILE A 116 21.17 19.47 -0.91
C ILE A 116 19.87 19.51 -0.09
N ALA A 117 19.81 18.77 1.03
CA ALA A 117 18.68 18.80 1.93
C ALA A 117 19.04 19.52 3.22
N GLU A 118 18.33 20.60 3.53
CA GLU A 118 18.51 21.39 4.74
C GLU A 118 17.45 21.01 5.79
N CYS A 119 17.88 20.69 7.01
CA CYS A 119 16.96 20.36 8.08
C CYS A 119 16.26 21.63 8.58
N ILE A 120 14.93 21.67 8.38
CA ILE A 120 14.08 22.77 8.81
C ILE A 120 13.46 22.50 10.18
N LYS A 121 13.14 21.22 10.46
CA LYS A 121 12.52 20.81 11.71
C LYS A 121 12.92 19.37 12.07
N GLU A 122 13.29 19.15 13.32
CA GLU A 122 13.45 17.80 13.89
C GLU A 122 12.08 17.28 14.30
N MET A 123 11.84 15.98 14.09
CA MET A 123 10.65 15.28 14.53
C MET A 123 11.03 14.03 15.32
N ASP A 124 10.09 13.50 16.07
CA ASP A 124 10.29 12.29 16.85
C ASP A 124 10.52 11.04 15.98
N GLN A 125 11.00 9.97 16.59
CA GLN A 125 11.20 8.66 15.96
C GLN A 125 12.09 8.65 14.72
N GLY A 126 13.01 9.61 14.61
CA GLY A 126 13.93 9.69 13.48
C GLY A 126 13.41 10.49 12.29
N GLY A 127 12.27 11.13 12.44
CA GLY A 127 11.68 12.01 11.43
C GLY A 127 12.33 13.38 11.38
N GLY A 128 12.08 14.11 10.29
CA GLY A 128 12.43 15.50 10.12
C GLY A 128 11.71 16.14 8.94
N ILE A 129 11.66 17.46 8.89
CA ILE A 129 11.28 18.20 7.70
C ILE A 129 12.57 18.75 7.07
N MET A 130 12.79 18.36 5.82
CA MET A 130 13.96 18.77 5.04
C MET A 130 13.53 19.60 3.86
N ARG A 131 14.18 20.75 3.67
CA ARG A 131 14.04 21.57 2.45
C ARG A 131 15.04 21.13 1.42
N LEU A 132 14.55 20.75 0.24
CA LEU A 132 15.39 20.30 -0.85
C LEU A 132 15.80 21.47 -1.75
N HIS A 133 17.09 21.57 -2.04
CA HIS A 133 17.69 22.47 -3.01
C HIS A 133 18.28 21.63 -4.14
N TYR A 134 17.80 21.83 -5.36
CA TYR A 134 18.23 21.11 -6.56
C TYR A 134 17.98 21.97 -7.80
N GLU A 135 18.62 21.62 -8.91
CA GLU A 135 18.37 22.23 -10.21
C GLU A 135 17.60 21.25 -11.10
N GLY A 136 16.67 21.76 -11.90
CA GLY A 136 15.85 20.97 -12.83
C GLY A 136 14.62 20.31 -12.17
N ILE A 137 14.35 19.07 -12.54
CA ILE A 137 13.16 18.32 -12.11
C ILE A 137 13.57 17.35 -11.00
N LEU A 138 12.87 17.42 -9.85
CA LEU A 138 13.17 16.56 -8.70
C LEU A 138 13.10 15.06 -9.06
N GLN A 139 12.10 14.64 -9.84
CA GLN A 139 11.95 13.24 -10.23
C GLN A 139 13.19 12.72 -10.96
N GLU A 140 13.76 13.50 -11.88
CA GLU A 140 15.00 13.12 -12.60
C GLU A 140 16.19 12.95 -11.64
N ARG A 141 16.28 13.80 -10.61
CA ARG A 141 17.32 13.69 -9.57
C ARG A 141 17.12 12.45 -8.70
N LEU A 142 15.87 12.13 -8.36
CA LEU A 142 15.56 10.93 -7.61
C LEU A 142 15.82 9.67 -8.42
N ASP A 143 15.46 9.64 -9.70
CA ASP A 143 15.72 8.51 -10.59
C ASP A 143 17.24 8.24 -10.75
N GLU A 144 18.04 9.29 -10.68
CA GLU A 144 19.51 9.19 -10.77
C GLU A 144 20.18 8.76 -9.45
N LEU A 145 19.71 9.25 -8.32
CA LEU A 145 20.39 9.14 -7.02
C LEU A 145 19.71 8.20 -6.04
N GLY A 146 18.42 7.97 -6.22
CA GLY A 146 17.60 7.27 -5.27
C GLY A 146 17.57 5.77 -5.49
N GLU A 147 17.33 5.07 -4.40
CA GLU A 147 17.00 3.64 -4.41
C GLU A 147 15.53 3.41 -4.08
N MET A 148 14.97 2.33 -4.61
CA MET A 148 13.60 1.91 -4.30
C MET A 148 13.47 1.62 -2.79
N PRO A 149 12.57 2.30 -2.07
CA PRO A 149 12.35 2.02 -0.66
C PRO A 149 11.58 0.71 -0.50
N LEU A 150 12.25 -0.31 0.00
CA LEU A 150 11.57 -1.56 0.36
C LEU A 150 11.09 -1.51 1.80
N PRO A 151 9.99 -2.21 2.12
CA PRO A 151 9.54 -2.37 3.50
C PRO A 151 10.63 -2.95 4.42
N PRO A 152 10.63 -2.59 5.72
CA PRO A 152 11.73 -2.96 6.63
C PRO A 152 11.87 -4.47 6.88
N TYR A 153 10.85 -5.27 6.59
CA TYR A 153 10.89 -6.73 6.70
C TYR A 153 11.52 -7.42 5.49
N ILE A 154 11.72 -6.71 4.36
CA ILE A 154 12.48 -7.20 3.22
C ILE A 154 13.94 -6.84 3.46
N LYS A 155 14.74 -7.85 3.73
CA LYS A 155 16.18 -7.74 4.04
C LYS A 155 17.04 -7.98 2.80
N GLU A 156 16.48 -8.62 1.79
CA GLU A 156 17.18 -8.94 0.55
C GLU A 156 17.07 -7.78 -0.46
N ARG A 157 18.16 -7.58 -1.23
CA ARG A 157 18.14 -6.61 -2.32
C ARG A 157 17.41 -7.20 -3.51
N LEU A 158 16.55 -6.40 -4.16
CA LEU A 158 15.94 -6.79 -5.43
C LEU A 158 16.94 -6.65 -6.57
N ASP A 159 17.05 -7.70 -7.38
CA ASP A 159 17.82 -7.66 -8.63
C ASP A 159 17.19 -6.69 -9.64
N ASP A 160 15.87 -6.64 -9.65
CA ASP A 160 15.06 -5.78 -10.50
C ASP A 160 14.11 -4.92 -9.64
N PRO A 161 14.40 -3.62 -9.45
CA PRO A 161 13.56 -2.72 -8.67
C PRO A 161 12.11 -2.58 -9.20
N ASP A 162 11.89 -2.76 -10.51
CA ASP A 162 10.56 -2.67 -11.11
C ASP A 162 9.63 -3.81 -10.67
N ARG A 163 10.18 -4.85 -10.03
CA ARG A 163 9.37 -5.89 -9.39
C ARG A 163 8.58 -5.37 -8.18
N TYR A 164 8.98 -4.25 -7.59
CA TYR A 164 8.22 -3.54 -6.54
C TYR A 164 7.37 -2.39 -7.10
N GLN A 165 6.93 -2.52 -8.35
CA GLN A 165 5.95 -1.66 -9.01
C GLN A 165 4.85 -2.52 -9.63
N THR A 166 3.61 -2.01 -9.64
CA THR A 166 2.54 -2.63 -10.43
C THR A 166 2.77 -2.35 -11.92
N VAL A 167 2.27 -3.22 -12.79
CA VAL A 167 2.38 -3.04 -14.26
C VAL A 167 1.65 -1.79 -14.76
N TYR A 168 0.70 -1.29 -13.98
CA TYR A 168 -0.11 -0.10 -14.27
C TYR A 168 0.28 1.13 -13.43
N ALA A 169 1.41 1.12 -12.73
CA ALA A 169 1.86 2.24 -11.90
C ALA A 169 2.11 3.49 -12.77
N LYS A 170 1.43 4.61 -12.40
CA LYS A 170 1.42 5.85 -13.18
C LYS A 170 1.72 7.08 -12.33
N GLU A 171 0.92 7.32 -11.29
CA GLU A 171 0.95 8.55 -10.51
C GLU A 171 2.05 8.48 -9.44
N SER A 172 3.16 9.19 -9.67
CA SER A 172 4.33 9.19 -8.78
C SER A 172 4.05 9.91 -7.47
N GLY A 173 4.52 9.39 -6.34
CA GLY A 173 4.35 10.05 -5.04
C GLY A 173 4.32 9.09 -3.84
N SER A 174 4.41 7.80 -4.06
CA SER A 174 4.28 6.79 -3.01
C SER A 174 5.65 6.37 -2.45
N ALA A 175 5.69 6.12 -1.15
CA ALA A 175 6.84 5.51 -0.47
C ALA A 175 6.78 3.97 -0.47
N ALA A 176 5.62 3.37 -0.83
CA ALA A 176 5.45 1.93 -0.90
C ALA A 176 4.48 1.52 -2.01
N ALA A 177 4.65 0.32 -2.56
CA ALA A 177 3.78 -0.22 -3.59
C ALA A 177 2.43 -0.68 -3.02
N PRO A 178 1.33 -0.59 -3.79
CA PRO A 178 0.06 -1.24 -3.48
C PRO A 178 0.18 -2.74 -3.80
N THR A 179 0.70 -3.52 -2.84
CA THR A 179 1.30 -4.83 -3.08
C THR A 179 0.34 -5.91 -3.59
N ALA A 180 -0.96 -5.80 -3.30
CA ALA A 180 -1.97 -6.70 -3.90
C ALA A 180 -2.05 -6.54 -5.44
N GLY A 181 -1.68 -5.37 -5.97
CA GLY A 181 -1.58 -5.12 -7.40
C GLY A 181 -0.38 -5.77 -8.08
N LEU A 182 0.64 -6.20 -7.30
CA LEU A 182 1.84 -6.82 -7.86
C LEU A 182 1.59 -8.20 -8.49
N HIS A 183 0.47 -8.82 -8.18
CA HIS A 183 0.07 -10.11 -8.75
C HIS A 183 -0.45 -10.03 -10.19
N PHE A 184 -0.89 -8.84 -10.62
CA PHE A 184 -1.45 -8.65 -11.95
C PHE A 184 -0.35 -8.52 -13.00
N THR A 185 -0.63 -9.11 -14.17
CA THR A 185 0.12 -8.91 -15.41
C THR A 185 -0.73 -8.16 -16.42
N ASP A 186 -0.13 -7.59 -17.46
CA ASP A 186 -0.87 -6.92 -18.54
C ASP A 186 -1.77 -7.91 -19.28
N GLU A 187 -1.33 -9.15 -19.43
CA GLU A 187 -2.08 -10.24 -20.05
C GLU A 187 -3.34 -10.55 -19.23
N LEU A 188 -3.20 -10.77 -17.91
CA LEU A 188 -4.35 -11.06 -17.04
C LEU A 188 -5.35 -9.91 -17.01
N LEU A 189 -4.89 -8.66 -16.94
CA LEU A 189 -5.76 -7.49 -17.03
C LEU A 189 -6.51 -7.40 -18.37
N THR A 190 -5.85 -7.79 -19.47
CA THR A 190 -6.47 -7.85 -20.78
C THR A 190 -7.54 -8.94 -20.84
N GLU A 191 -7.28 -10.12 -20.29
CA GLU A 191 -8.25 -11.22 -20.22
C GLU A 191 -9.47 -10.84 -19.37
N ILE A 192 -9.26 -10.16 -18.23
CA ILE A 192 -10.32 -9.65 -17.38
C ILE A 192 -11.19 -8.64 -18.14
N LYS A 193 -10.60 -7.70 -18.86
CA LYS A 193 -11.35 -6.76 -19.73
C LYS A 193 -12.14 -7.49 -20.81
N ASN A 194 -11.53 -8.48 -21.47
CA ASN A 194 -12.20 -9.28 -22.53
C ASN A 194 -13.37 -10.10 -21.99
N LYS A 195 -13.37 -10.45 -20.70
CA LYS A 195 -14.52 -11.07 -20.01
C LYS A 195 -15.68 -10.10 -19.77
N GLY A 196 -15.51 -8.80 -20.06
CA GLY A 196 -16.52 -7.77 -19.82
C GLY A 196 -16.48 -7.15 -18.41
N VAL A 197 -15.36 -7.29 -17.72
CA VAL A 197 -15.10 -6.65 -16.43
C VAL A 197 -14.46 -5.28 -16.66
N ASN A 198 -14.99 -4.26 -16.03
CA ASN A 198 -14.40 -2.92 -16.08
C ASN A 198 -13.17 -2.82 -15.18
N ILE A 199 -12.20 -2.01 -15.60
CA ILE A 199 -11.03 -1.68 -14.79
C ILE A 199 -11.05 -0.18 -14.55
N ALA A 200 -11.01 0.20 -13.26
CA ALA A 200 -10.97 1.58 -12.81
C ALA A 200 -9.73 1.81 -11.93
N PHE A 201 -9.28 3.05 -11.88
CA PHE A 201 -8.12 3.43 -11.09
C PHE A 201 -8.49 4.50 -10.07
N VAL A 202 -7.89 4.36 -8.90
CA VAL A 202 -7.77 5.40 -7.87
C VAL A 202 -6.31 5.60 -7.58
N THR A 203 -5.95 6.74 -7.05
CA THR A 203 -4.59 7.01 -6.56
C THR A 203 -4.64 7.13 -5.05
N LEU A 204 -3.80 6.40 -4.33
CA LEU A 204 -3.48 6.65 -2.93
C LEU A 204 -1.97 6.48 -2.76
N HIS A 205 -1.32 7.55 -2.34
CA HIS A 205 0.12 7.52 -2.05
C HIS A 205 0.35 6.92 -0.67
N VAL A 206 0.91 5.71 -0.66
CA VAL A 206 1.17 4.95 0.56
C VAL A 206 2.35 5.55 1.30
N GLY A 207 2.13 5.95 2.55
CA GLY A 207 3.18 6.38 3.46
C GLY A 207 3.81 5.19 4.21
N LEU A 208 5.01 5.39 4.76
CA LEU A 208 5.68 4.35 5.56
C LEU A 208 4.98 4.05 6.88
N GLY A 209 4.03 4.87 7.30
CA GLY A 209 3.20 4.60 8.47
C GLY A 209 2.48 3.27 8.40
N THR A 210 2.15 2.80 7.19
CA THR A 210 1.53 1.48 6.94
C THR A 210 2.37 0.30 7.47
N PHE A 211 3.68 0.48 7.61
CA PHE A 211 4.58 -0.57 8.11
C PHE A 211 4.94 -0.40 9.59
N ARG A 212 4.41 0.63 10.25
CA ARG A 212 4.63 0.82 11.69
C ARG A 212 3.71 -0.13 12.46
N PRO A 213 4.25 -0.88 13.45
CA PRO A 213 3.41 -1.65 14.35
C PRO A 213 2.44 -0.74 15.09
N VAL A 214 1.25 -1.24 15.36
CA VAL A 214 0.33 -0.57 16.29
C VAL A 214 0.94 -0.63 17.68
N SER A 215 1.07 0.52 18.34
CA SER A 215 1.78 0.68 19.61
C SER A 215 0.87 0.90 20.81
N VAL A 216 -0.44 0.73 20.64
CA VAL A 216 -1.47 0.90 21.66
C VAL A 216 -2.16 -0.44 21.93
N ASP A 217 -2.75 -0.62 23.11
CA ASP A 217 -3.44 -1.86 23.48
C ASP A 217 -4.90 -1.87 23.01
N ASP A 218 -5.57 -0.72 23.02
CA ASP A 218 -6.94 -0.58 22.54
C ASP A 218 -6.96 0.02 21.15
N VAL A 219 -7.71 -0.61 20.23
CA VAL A 219 -7.90 -0.16 18.85
C VAL A 219 -8.40 1.29 18.77
N ASN A 220 -9.22 1.73 19.74
CA ASN A 220 -9.78 3.09 19.75
C ASN A 220 -8.73 4.19 20.04
N ASP A 221 -7.59 3.81 20.63
CA ASP A 221 -6.51 4.75 20.95
C ASP A 221 -5.51 4.90 19.78
N HIS A 222 -5.69 4.13 18.71
CA HIS A 222 -4.81 4.19 17.55
C HIS A 222 -5.14 5.36 16.63
N GLU A 223 -4.16 6.23 16.40
CA GLU A 223 -4.24 7.30 15.41
C GLU A 223 -3.66 6.85 14.07
N MET A 224 -4.53 6.75 13.05
CA MET A 224 -4.09 6.47 11.69
C MET A 224 -3.38 7.67 11.08
N HIS A 225 -2.26 7.42 10.44
CA HIS A 225 -1.59 8.42 9.60
C HIS A 225 -2.44 8.80 8.39
N SER A 226 -2.26 10.04 7.95
CA SER A 226 -2.95 10.55 6.76
C SER A 226 -2.19 10.19 5.50
N GLU A 227 -2.92 9.78 4.46
CA GLU A 227 -2.40 9.49 3.13
C GLU A 227 -3.22 10.22 2.07
N TYR A 228 -2.52 10.78 1.07
CA TYR A 228 -3.18 11.50 -0.02
C TYR A 228 -3.85 10.53 -0.97
N TYR A 229 -5.10 10.84 -1.34
CA TYR A 229 -5.85 10.09 -2.33
C TYR A 229 -6.48 10.97 -3.40
N GLN A 230 -6.79 10.37 -4.54
CA GLN A 230 -7.48 11.00 -5.65
C GLN A 230 -8.37 10.00 -6.39
N MET A 231 -9.54 10.49 -6.83
CA MET A 231 -10.46 9.82 -7.75
C MET A 231 -10.84 10.79 -8.86
N THR A 232 -10.75 10.36 -10.12
CA THR A 232 -11.18 11.13 -11.29
C THR A 232 -12.69 11.05 -11.49
N GLN A 233 -13.25 12.00 -12.25
CA GLN A 233 -14.68 11.98 -12.62
C GLN A 233 -15.03 10.72 -13.42
N GLU A 234 -14.17 10.30 -14.36
CA GLU A 234 -14.37 9.08 -15.15
C GLU A 234 -14.53 7.84 -14.26
N THR A 235 -13.64 7.68 -13.28
CA THR A 235 -13.72 6.58 -12.31
C THR A 235 -14.99 6.69 -11.47
N ALA A 236 -15.34 7.87 -10.98
CA ALA A 236 -16.55 8.08 -10.19
C ALA A 236 -17.82 7.70 -10.97
N ASP A 237 -17.93 8.14 -12.22
CA ASP A 237 -19.06 7.83 -13.08
C ASP A 237 -19.18 6.33 -13.36
N LEU A 238 -18.08 5.66 -13.66
CA LEU A 238 -18.03 4.22 -13.88
C LEU A 238 -18.48 3.43 -12.63
N LEU A 239 -18.00 3.81 -11.45
CA LEU A 239 -18.38 3.13 -10.20
C LEU A 239 -19.86 3.34 -9.84
N ASN A 240 -20.39 4.55 -10.08
CA ASN A 240 -21.81 4.82 -9.90
C ASN A 240 -22.68 4.02 -10.89
N ASP A 241 -22.26 3.93 -12.15
CA ASP A 241 -22.94 3.10 -13.15
C ASP A 241 -22.93 1.62 -12.76
N THR A 242 -21.78 1.10 -12.32
CA THR A 242 -21.63 -0.27 -11.81
C THR A 242 -22.62 -0.56 -10.70
N LYS A 243 -22.69 0.30 -9.68
CA LYS A 243 -23.64 0.15 -8.55
C LYS A 243 -25.10 0.23 -9.02
N SER A 244 -25.43 1.19 -9.90
CA SER A 244 -26.79 1.39 -10.40
C SER A 244 -27.34 0.19 -11.17
N LYS A 245 -26.45 -0.57 -11.82
CA LYS A 245 -26.78 -1.80 -12.56
C LYS A 245 -26.76 -3.06 -11.68
N GLY A 246 -26.46 -2.95 -10.39
CA GLY A 246 -26.38 -4.07 -9.46
C GLY A 246 -25.16 -4.97 -9.67
N HIS A 247 -24.13 -4.46 -10.33
CA HIS A 247 -22.83 -5.13 -10.48
C HIS A 247 -21.93 -4.85 -9.28
N ARG A 248 -20.88 -5.67 -9.13
CA ARG A 248 -19.98 -5.63 -7.98
C ARG A 248 -18.81 -4.70 -8.23
N ILE A 249 -18.37 -4.04 -7.16
CA ILE A 249 -17.10 -3.32 -7.09
C ILE A 249 -16.13 -4.16 -6.26
N ILE A 250 -15.02 -4.57 -6.87
CA ILE A 250 -13.98 -5.38 -6.24
C ILE A 250 -12.73 -4.54 -6.11
N SER A 251 -12.30 -4.28 -4.88
CA SER A 251 -11.09 -3.50 -4.60
C SER A 251 -9.84 -4.39 -4.64
N VAL A 252 -8.77 -3.85 -5.22
CA VAL A 252 -7.44 -4.47 -5.20
C VAL A 252 -6.56 -3.71 -4.21
N GLY A 253 -6.26 -4.38 -3.10
CA GLY A 253 -5.48 -3.85 -1.99
C GLY A 253 -6.31 -3.04 -0.99
N THR A 254 -5.80 -3.01 0.23
CA THR A 254 -6.37 -2.21 1.33
C THR A 254 -6.35 -0.72 1.03
N THR A 255 -5.43 -0.26 0.19
CA THR A 255 -5.33 1.14 -0.26
C THR A 255 -6.52 1.56 -1.11
N SER A 256 -6.91 0.75 -2.10
CA SER A 256 -8.13 0.98 -2.90
C SER A 256 -9.37 0.94 -2.03
N THR A 257 -9.48 -0.04 -1.11
CA THR A 257 -10.57 -0.12 -0.14
C THR A 257 -10.69 1.16 0.68
N ARG A 258 -9.59 1.63 1.26
CA ARG A 258 -9.58 2.84 2.10
C ARG A 258 -9.98 4.08 1.31
N THR A 259 -9.53 4.21 0.07
CA THR A 259 -9.92 5.32 -0.80
C THR A 259 -11.42 5.29 -1.08
N LEU A 260 -11.93 4.15 -1.53
CA LEU A 260 -13.35 4.00 -1.90
C LEU A 260 -14.28 4.22 -0.70
N GLU A 261 -13.95 3.63 0.46
CA GLU A 261 -14.75 3.78 1.68
C GLU A 261 -14.66 5.20 2.26
N THR A 262 -13.52 5.90 2.13
CA THR A 262 -13.41 7.31 2.49
C THR A 262 -14.40 8.15 1.69
N ILE A 263 -14.41 7.98 0.36
CA ILE A 263 -15.30 8.74 -0.51
C ILE A 263 -16.77 8.43 -0.21
N ARG A 264 -17.11 7.17 0.02
CA ARG A 264 -18.49 6.75 0.33
C ARG A 264 -18.92 7.05 1.77
N ARG A 265 -17.99 7.29 2.68
CA ARG A 265 -18.28 7.82 4.01
C ARG A 265 -18.68 9.30 3.91
N ASP A 266 -17.97 10.07 3.09
CA ASP A 266 -18.08 11.51 3.02
C ASP A 266 -19.14 11.98 1.99
N HIS A 267 -19.54 11.08 1.06
CA HIS A 267 -20.51 11.35 -0.01
C HIS A 267 -21.50 10.18 -0.21
N ASP A 268 -22.74 10.49 -0.59
CA ASP A 268 -23.77 9.46 -0.88
C ASP A 268 -23.49 8.64 -2.12
N LYS A 269 -22.62 9.11 -3.01
CA LYS A 269 -22.18 8.44 -4.23
C LYS A 269 -20.68 8.68 -4.47
N PHE A 270 -20.11 8.00 -5.44
CA PHE A 270 -18.77 8.32 -5.87
C PHE A 270 -18.72 9.68 -6.59
N VAL A 271 -17.72 10.48 -6.30
CA VAL A 271 -17.52 11.82 -6.88
C VAL A 271 -16.06 12.03 -7.23
N GLU A 272 -15.76 12.89 -8.19
CA GLU A 272 -14.42 13.40 -8.39
C GLU A 272 -13.97 14.13 -7.13
N THR A 273 -12.85 13.69 -6.57
CA THR A 273 -12.33 14.29 -5.34
C THR A 273 -10.86 13.93 -5.13
N SER A 274 -10.19 14.77 -4.36
CA SER A 274 -8.87 14.49 -3.83
C SER A 274 -8.77 15.03 -2.42
N GLY A 275 -7.90 14.45 -1.62
CA GLY A 275 -7.74 14.87 -0.24
C GLY A 275 -6.85 13.95 0.57
N TRP A 276 -6.97 14.03 1.87
CA TRP A 276 -6.22 13.22 2.80
C TRP A 276 -7.16 12.30 3.56
N THR A 277 -6.81 11.02 3.67
CA THR A 277 -7.58 10.05 4.45
C THR A 277 -6.74 9.49 5.59
N ASN A 278 -7.34 9.48 6.76
CA ASN A 278 -6.89 8.76 7.94
C ASN A 278 -7.91 7.70 8.36
N ILE A 279 -8.70 7.22 7.41
CA ILE A 279 -9.75 6.24 7.71
C ILE A 279 -9.13 5.00 8.35
N PHE A 280 -9.67 4.63 9.51
CA PHE A 280 -9.32 3.42 10.23
C PHE A 280 -10.49 2.45 10.18
N ILE A 281 -10.28 1.33 9.50
CA ILE A 281 -11.31 0.30 9.28
C ILE A 281 -10.98 -0.90 10.17
N TYR A 282 -11.90 -1.26 11.04
CA TYR A 282 -11.82 -2.41 11.95
C TYR A 282 -13.22 -3.01 12.17
N PRO A 283 -13.38 -4.19 12.77
CA PRO A 283 -14.68 -4.85 12.93
C PRO A 283 -15.75 -3.95 13.53
N GLY A 284 -16.91 -3.92 12.88
CA GLY A 284 -18.02 -2.99 13.14
C GLY A 284 -18.12 -1.86 12.13
N PHE A 285 -17.17 -1.75 11.19
CA PHE A 285 -17.24 -0.79 10.09
C PHE A 285 -18.31 -1.18 9.07
N ASP A 286 -19.14 -0.21 8.65
CA ASP A 286 -20.18 -0.37 7.64
C ASP A 286 -19.63 -0.08 6.24
N PHE A 287 -19.31 -1.13 5.48
CA PHE A 287 -18.83 -1.03 4.11
C PHE A 287 -19.94 -0.60 3.14
N LYS A 288 -19.70 0.49 2.42
CA LYS A 288 -20.65 1.09 1.46
C LYS A 288 -20.16 1.05 0.02
N ALA A 289 -18.87 0.89 -0.18
CA ALA A 289 -18.23 1.02 -1.48
C ALA A 289 -18.05 -0.32 -2.17
N ILE A 290 -17.48 -1.31 -1.49
CA ILE A 290 -16.97 -2.53 -2.09
C ILE A 290 -17.83 -3.76 -1.80
N ASP A 291 -17.84 -4.70 -2.75
CA ASP A 291 -18.56 -5.97 -2.68
C ASP A 291 -17.60 -7.17 -2.63
N GLY A 292 -16.33 -6.95 -2.95
CA GLY A 292 -15.24 -7.93 -2.87
C GLY A 292 -13.90 -7.26 -2.65
N GLN A 293 -12.94 -7.99 -2.11
CA GLN A 293 -11.60 -7.49 -1.81
C GLN A 293 -10.52 -8.50 -2.19
N ILE A 294 -9.51 -8.02 -2.91
CA ILE A 294 -8.26 -8.76 -3.17
C ILE A 294 -7.18 -8.13 -2.30
N THR A 295 -6.43 -8.93 -1.56
CA THR A 295 -5.40 -8.44 -0.66
C THR A 295 -4.29 -9.47 -0.49
N ASN A 296 -3.13 -9.04 0.05
CA ASN A 296 -2.10 -9.95 0.54
C ASN A 296 -2.42 -10.41 1.96
N PHE A 297 -1.68 -11.38 2.47
CA PHE A 297 -1.69 -11.71 3.89
C PHE A 297 -0.86 -10.69 4.68
N HIS A 298 -1.41 -10.21 5.80
CA HIS A 298 -0.86 -9.12 6.60
C HIS A 298 -0.28 -9.59 7.94
N LEU A 299 0.55 -8.74 8.58
CA LEU A 299 1.16 -9.01 9.90
C LEU A 299 0.13 -9.18 11.00
N PRO A 300 0.44 -10.03 11.99
CA PRO A 300 -0.30 -10.04 13.24
C PRO A 300 -0.40 -8.64 13.86
N LYS A 301 -1.52 -8.35 14.51
CA LYS A 301 -1.78 -7.09 15.24
C LYS A 301 -1.69 -5.82 14.37
N SER A 302 -1.74 -5.94 13.05
CA SER A 302 -1.67 -4.78 12.15
C SER A 302 -3.06 -4.19 11.87
N THR A 303 -3.08 -2.89 11.55
CA THR A 303 -4.32 -2.22 11.07
C THR A 303 -4.89 -2.88 9.83
N LEU A 304 -4.05 -3.54 9.04
CA LEU A 304 -4.46 -4.20 7.80
C LEU A 304 -5.20 -5.52 8.07
N VAL A 305 -4.77 -6.33 9.04
CA VAL A 305 -5.53 -7.52 9.42
C VAL A 305 -6.87 -7.13 10.06
N MET A 306 -6.93 -5.99 10.75
CA MET A 306 -8.19 -5.44 11.28
C MET A 306 -9.15 -5.05 10.16
N LEU A 307 -8.66 -4.37 9.11
CA LEU A 307 -9.45 -4.00 7.94
C LEU A 307 -10.04 -5.24 7.24
N VAL A 308 -9.20 -6.23 6.99
CA VAL A 308 -9.64 -7.48 6.35
C VAL A 308 -10.65 -8.21 7.23
N SER A 309 -10.45 -8.24 8.55
CA SER A 309 -11.38 -8.80 9.53
C SER A 309 -12.71 -8.06 9.57
N ALA A 310 -12.71 -6.75 9.33
CA ALA A 310 -13.93 -5.96 9.24
C ALA A 310 -14.75 -6.30 7.99
N PHE A 311 -14.11 -6.69 6.89
CA PHE A 311 -14.79 -6.99 5.63
C PHE A 311 -15.52 -8.34 5.63
N SER A 312 -15.09 -9.29 6.47
CA SER A 312 -15.79 -10.55 6.74
C SER A 312 -16.16 -10.64 8.23
N THR A 313 -15.51 -11.53 8.93
CA THR A 313 -15.49 -11.59 10.39
C THR A 313 -14.05 -11.83 10.87
N ARG A 314 -13.73 -11.41 12.09
CA ARG A 314 -12.43 -11.69 12.69
C ARG A 314 -12.15 -13.20 12.73
N GLU A 315 -13.16 -13.99 13.08
CA GLU A 315 -13.04 -15.44 13.19
C GLU A 315 -12.69 -16.08 11.85
N ASN A 316 -13.45 -15.77 10.79
CA ASN A 316 -13.20 -16.29 9.44
C ASN A 316 -11.82 -15.92 8.93
N VAL A 317 -11.42 -14.64 9.11
CA VAL A 317 -10.12 -14.15 8.65
C VAL A 317 -8.97 -14.80 9.40
N LEU A 318 -9.03 -14.89 10.73
CA LEU A 318 -7.96 -15.54 11.51
C LEU A 318 -7.89 -17.04 11.23
N ASN A 319 -9.03 -17.70 10.96
CA ASN A 319 -9.04 -19.10 10.53
C ASN A 319 -8.37 -19.26 9.15
N ALA A 320 -8.64 -18.34 8.21
CA ALA A 320 -8.01 -18.35 6.90
C ALA A 320 -6.48 -18.10 7.01
N TYR A 321 -6.04 -17.20 7.89
CA TYR A 321 -4.64 -16.93 8.14
C TYR A 321 -3.91 -18.15 8.77
N LYS A 322 -4.51 -18.79 9.76
CA LYS A 322 -3.99 -20.04 10.34
C LYS A 322 -3.90 -21.16 9.30
N THR A 323 -4.92 -21.29 8.44
CA THR A 323 -4.90 -22.24 7.33
C THR A 323 -3.77 -21.92 6.34
N ALA A 324 -3.58 -20.65 5.99
CA ALA A 324 -2.51 -20.22 5.11
C ALA A 324 -1.12 -20.50 5.71
N VAL A 325 -0.92 -20.28 7.02
CA VAL A 325 0.31 -20.63 7.73
C VAL A 325 0.57 -22.15 7.67
N ASN A 326 -0.44 -22.96 7.98
CA ASN A 326 -0.33 -24.43 7.98
C ASN A 326 -0.04 -25.00 6.59
N LEU A 327 -0.52 -24.34 5.54
CA LEU A 327 -0.28 -24.71 4.14
C LEU A 327 0.96 -24.01 3.55
N GLU A 328 1.76 -23.32 4.37
CA GLU A 328 2.97 -22.64 3.97
C GLU A 328 2.76 -21.62 2.83
N TYR A 329 1.68 -20.83 2.92
CA TYR A 329 1.51 -19.65 2.06
C TYR A 329 2.62 -18.64 2.36
N ARG A 330 2.95 -17.84 1.37
CA ARG A 330 3.89 -16.74 1.51
C ARG A 330 3.15 -15.49 1.97
N PHE A 331 3.74 -14.76 2.88
CA PHE A 331 3.13 -13.59 3.52
C PHE A 331 3.77 -12.28 3.07
N PHE A 332 3.06 -11.17 3.20
CA PHE A 332 3.43 -9.79 2.92
C PHE A 332 3.57 -9.42 1.45
N SER A 333 4.37 -8.37 1.18
CA SER A 333 4.45 -7.66 -0.11
C SER A 333 4.69 -8.56 -1.32
N PHE A 334 5.57 -9.55 -1.19
CA PHE A 334 5.87 -10.53 -2.24
C PHE A 334 5.24 -11.89 -1.97
N GLY A 335 4.31 -11.93 -1.04
CA GLY A 335 3.60 -13.14 -0.66
C GLY A 335 2.49 -13.52 -1.63
N ASP A 336 1.64 -14.41 -1.16
CA ASP A 336 0.46 -14.90 -1.87
C ASP A 336 -0.75 -13.97 -1.65
N ALA A 337 -1.82 -14.20 -2.37
CA ALA A 337 -3.00 -13.37 -2.37
C ALA A 337 -4.21 -14.06 -1.71
N MET A 338 -5.15 -13.23 -1.29
CA MET A 338 -6.46 -13.61 -0.79
C MET A 338 -7.55 -12.84 -1.55
N LEU A 339 -8.59 -13.52 -1.99
CA LEU A 339 -9.84 -12.94 -2.49
C LEU A 339 -10.94 -13.23 -1.47
N ILE A 340 -11.62 -12.18 -1.01
CA ILE A 340 -12.81 -12.28 -0.14
C ILE A 340 -14.00 -11.77 -0.96
N ILE A 341 -15.01 -12.64 -1.15
CA ILE A 341 -16.13 -12.34 -2.05
C ILE A 341 -17.42 -13.01 -1.60
#